data_c36c6a0f478a6fda47b7da921167939f
#
_entry.id   c36c6a0f478a6fda47b7da921167939f
#
_cell.length_a   1.000
_cell.length_b   1.000
_cell.length_c   1.000
_cell.angle_alpha   90.00
_cell.angle_beta   90.00
_cell.angle_gamma   90.00
#
_symmetry.space_group_name_H-M   'P 1'
#
loop_
_entity.id
_entity.type
_entity.pdbx_description
1 polymer ?
#
loop_
_entity_poly.entity_id
_entity_poly.type
_entity_poly.pdbx_seq_one_letter_code
_entity_poly.pdbx_strand_id
1 'polypeptide(L)' 'MSGEVNMNIIKFDVGNILEMKKPHPCGEHKFRVLRVGSDIRVCCLGCGRDMTVPRVKLEKNIKQVFSE' A
#
# COMPACT_ATOMS: atom_id res chain seq x y z
N MET A 1 10.93 -13.38 -20.53
CA MET A 1 10.43 -13.34 -20.00
C MET A 1 10.10 -13.43 -19.23
N SER A 2 9.86 -13.24 -19.01
CA SER A 2 9.53 -13.32 -18.27
C SER A 2 8.87 -13.39 -17.75
N GLY A 3 8.57 -13.38 -17.45
CA GLY A 3 7.79 -13.37 -17.01
C GLY A 3 7.29 -13.66 -16.17
N GLU A 4 7.07 -13.70 -15.65
CA GLU A 4 6.58 -13.98 -14.83
C GLU A 4 5.63 -13.90 -14.42
N VAL A 5 5.29 -13.94 -14.36
CA VAL A 5 4.31 -14.15 -13.97
C VAL A 5 3.79 -14.21 -12.70
N ASN A 6 3.99 -13.81 -11.79
CA ASN A 6 3.54 -13.77 -10.54
C ASN A 6 2.71 -12.71 -10.20
N MET A 7 1.69 -12.45 -10.89
CA MET A 7 0.85 -11.35 -10.78
C MET A 7 0.16 -11.21 -9.50
N ASN A 8 0.18 -12.14 -8.67
CA ASN A 8 -0.48 -12.03 -7.38
C ASN A 8 0.40 -11.46 -6.30
N ILE A 9 1.63 -11.18 -6.61
CA ILE A 9 2.56 -10.64 -5.64
C ILE A 9 2.82 -9.19 -5.93
N ILE A 10 2.41 -8.33 -5.03
CA ILE A 10 2.65 -6.90 -5.15
C ILE A 10 3.76 -6.56 -4.19
N LYS A 11 4.86 -6.02 -4.70
CA LYS A 11 5.99 -5.65 -3.88
C LYS A 11 5.99 -4.18 -3.60
N PHE A 12 6.25 -3.83 -2.36
CA PHE A 12 6.39 -2.44 -1.96
C PHE A 12 7.38 -2.37 -0.81
N ASP A 13 7.88 -1.18 -0.54
CA ASP A 13 8.88 -0.99 0.48
C ASP A 13 8.62 0.33 1.21
N VAL A 14 9.37 0.56 2.27
CA VAL A 14 9.25 1.79 3.03
C VAL A 14 9.51 2.99 2.11
N GLY A 15 8.66 3.98 2.20
CA GLY A 15 8.77 5.17 1.37
C GLY A 15 7.96 5.12 0.09
N ASN A 16 7.47 3.96 -0.30
CA ASN A 16 6.63 3.85 -1.49
C ASN A 16 5.25 4.41 -1.21
N ILE A 17 4.59 4.84 -2.26
CA ILE A 17 3.21 5.33 -2.16
C ILE A 17 2.30 4.26 -2.73
N LEU A 18 1.30 3.88 -1.97
CA LEU A 18 0.33 2.88 -2.38
C LEU A 18 -0.99 3.55 -2.72
N GLU A 19 -1.51 3.26 -3.90
CA GLU A 19 -2.84 3.71 -4.25
C GLU A 19 -3.80 2.57 -3.97
N MET A 20 -4.80 2.82 -3.13
CA MET A 20 -5.75 1.79 -2.72
C MET A 20 -6.98 1.80 -3.60
N LYS A 21 -7.62 0.64 -3.72
CA LYS A 21 -8.87 0.53 -4.47
C LYS A 21 -9.98 1.24 -3.73
N LYS A 22 -9.99 1.12 -2.40
CA LYS A 22 -10.99 1.77 -1.57
C LYS A 22 -10.40 3.00 -0.92
N PRO A 23 -11.09 4.13 -0.93
CA PRO A 23 -10.56 5.33 -0.31
C PRO A 23 -10.65 5.26 1.21
N HIS A 24 -9.80 6.01 1.85
CA HIS A 24 -9.87 6.25 3.28
C HIS A 24 -11.11 7.13 3.53
N PRO A 25 -11.68 7.10 4.73
CA PRO A 25 -12.83 7.97 5.05
C PRO A 25 -12.62 9.44 4.75
N CYS A 26 -11.37 9.92 4.73
CA CYS A 26 -11.10 11.30 4.38
C CYS A 26 -11.12 11.55 2.87
N GLY A 27 -11.31 10.51 2.07
CA GLY A 27 -11.38 10.62 0.62
C GLY A 27 -10.09 10.34 -0.12
N GLU A 28 -9.00 10.16 0.58
CA GLU A 28 -7.70 9.94 -0.05
C GLU A 28 -7.48 8.47 -0.37
N HIS A 29 -6.92 8.18 -1.55
CA HIS A 29 -6.61 6.81 -1.94
C HIS A 29 -5.14 6.48 -1.76
N LYS A 30 -4.29 7.48 -1.57
CA LYS A 30 -2.84 7.27 -1.52
C LYS A 30 -2.30 7.26 -0.11
N PHE A 31 -1.45 6.31 0.15
CA PHE A 31 -0.85 6.12 1.47
C PHE A 31 0.64 5.91 1.31
N ARG A 32 1.41 6.42 2.24
CA ARG A 32 2.86 6.21 2.24
C ARG A 32 3.20 5.05 3.17
N VAL A 33 4.06 4.16 2.72
CA VAL A 33 4.50 3.03 3.54
C VAL A 33 5.53 3.52 4.55
N LEU A 34 5.24 3.31 5.83
CA LEU A 34 6.14 3.70 6.90
C LEU A 34 6.95 2.52 7.41
N ARG A 35 6.36 1.33 7.36
CA ARG A 35 7.03 0.15 7.88
C ARG A 35 6.48 -1.09 7.21
N VAL A 36 7.33 -2.06 6.97
CA VAL A 36 6.95 -3.33 6.38
C VAL A 36 7.32 -4.46 7.31
N GLY A 37 6.44 -5.44 7.39
CA GLY A 37 6.62 -6.60 8.25
C GLY A 37 5.44 -7.51 8.07
N SER A 38 5.06 -8.26 9.08
CA SER A 38 3.84 -9.07 9.01
C SER A 38 2.64 -8.14 8.92
N ASP A 39 2.69 -6.99 9.59
CA ASP A 39 1.71 -5.93 9.41
C ASP A 39 2.42 -4.76 8.75
N ILE A 40 1.69 -3.98 8.00
CA ILE A 40 2.25 -2.85 7.28
C ILE A 40 1.72 -1.57 7.91
N ARG A 41 2.63 -0.66 8.22
CA ARG A 41 2.23 0.64 8.74
C ARG A 41 2.24 1.64 7.60
N VAL A 42 1.14 2.34 7.43
CA VAL A 42 0.98 3.31 6.34
C VAL A 42 0.42 4.61 6.88
N CYS A 43 0.70 5.69 6.18
CA CYS A 43 0.21 7.01 6.54
C CYS A 43 -0.65 7.55 5.40
N CYS A 44 -1.86 7.96 5.71
CA CYS A 44 -2.74 8.54 4.72
C CYS A 44 -2.20 9.90 4.30
N LEU A 45 -2.03 10.10 3.00
CA LEU A 45 -1.48 11.35 2.50
C LEU A 45 -2.48 12.50 2.54
N GLY A 46 -3.75 12.18 2.70
CA GLY A 46 -4.78 13.20 2.76
C GLY A 46 -4.91 13.82 4.13
N CYS A 47 -5.05 13.01 5.16
CA CYS A 47 -5.26 13.51 6.51
C CYS A 47 -4.06 13.30 7.45
N GLY A 48 -3.02 12.61 6.97
CA GLY A 48 -1.83 12.40 7.77
C GLY A 48 -1.96 11.33 8.86
N ARG A 49 -3.05 10.59 8.86
CA ARG A 49 -3.26 9.57 9.88
C ARG A 49 -2.50 8.31 9.53
N ASP A 50 -1.76 7.77 10.49
CA ASP A 50 -1.11 6.50 10.25
C ASP A 50 -1.95 5.37 10.82
N MET A 51 -1.81 4.21 10.22
CA MET A 51 -2.54 3.03 10.63
C MET A 51 -1.74 1.80 10.29
N THR A 52 -2.05 0.71 10.98
CA THR A 52 -1.41 -0.57 10.74
C THR A 52 -2.44 -1.51 10.12
N VAL A 53 -2.08 -2.14 9.02
CA VAL A 53 -2.98 -3.02 8.29
C VAL A 53 -2.28 -4.35 8.07
N PRO A 54 -2.98 -5.48 8.26
CA PRO A 54 -2.39 -6.79 7.97
C PRO A 54 -1.96 -6.84 6.50
N ARG A 55 -0.80 -7.42 6.26
CA ARG A 55 -0.23 -7.45 4.91
C ARG A 55 -1.19 -8.04 3.89
N VAL A 56 -1.84 -9.15 4.24
CA VAL A 56 -2.75 -9.84 3.34
C VAL A 56 -3.91 -8.92 2.92
N LYS A 57 -4.47 -8.20 3.88
CA LYS A 57 -5.55 -7.29 3.59
C LYS A 57 -5.09 -6.12 2.74
N LEU A 58 -3.92 -5.60 3.05
CA LEU A 58 -3.37 -4.47 2.32
C LEU A 58 -3.12 -4.85 0.87
N GLU A 59 -2.52 -6.00 0.63
CA GLU A 59 -2.20 -6.45 -0.71
C GLU A 59 -3.45 -6.58 -1.57
N LYS A 60 -4.54 -7.00 -0.99
CA LYS A 60 -5.79 -7.13 -1.72
C LYS A 60 -6.40 -5.80 -2.11
N ASN A 61 -6.06 -4.75 -1.37
CA ASN A 61 -6.62 -3.44 -1.61
C ASN A 61 -5.72 -2.51 -2.43
N ILE A 62 -4.52 -2.94 -2.73
CA ILE A 62 -3.60 -2.10 -3.50
C ILE A 62 -3.97 -2.12 -4.97
N LYS A 63 -4.13 -0.93 -5.54
CA LYS A 63 -4.37 -0.79 -6.96
C LYS A 63 -3.07 -0.55 -7.70
N GLN A 64 -2.20 0.27 -7.14
CA GLN A 64 -0.93 0.62 -7.76
C GLN A 64 0.10 0.97 -6.72
N VAL A 65 1.37 0.80 -7.05
CA VAL A 65 2.48 1.17 -6.17
C VAL A 65 3.35 2.16 -6.93
N PHE A 66 3.63 3.29 -6.28
CA PHE A 66 4.52 4.29 -6.86
C PHE A 66 5.78 4.35 -6.00
N SER A 67 6.94 4.34 -6.63
CA SER A 67 8.18 4.53 -5.87
C SER A 67 8.60 5.98 -5.99
N GLU A 68 9.20 6.46 -4.95
CA GLU A 68 9.67 7.84 -4.93
C GLU A 68 11.05 7.99 -5.48
#